data_07df9e66d692ffa966a8eec202e2e15f
#
_entry.id   07df9e66d692ffa966a8eec202e2e15f
#
_cell.length_a   1.000
_cell.length_b   1.000
_cell.length_c   1.000
_cell.angle_alpha   90.00
_cell.angle_beta   90.00
_cell.angle_gamma   90.00
#
_symmetry.space_group_name_H-M   'P 1'
#
loop_
_entity.id
_entity.type
_entity.pdbx_description
1 polymer ?
#
loop_
_entity_poly.entity_id
_entity_poly.type
_entity_poly.pdbx_seq_one_letter_code
_entity_poly.pdbx_strand_id
1 'polypeptide(L)'
;MREKWRKYSPYVLLGGSFLLLLLLNVFRHDQWLDSDMAAEMMFSRLLAQEGRFFATPDWYYSTEFRFLYTHWIMGPLFRILANWHVIRTITNLVSYVLMVAAYYFFMKPFDVKRERVVASSAILLLPFSETMMTHMVMGNTYLFHVIIVFTVFGLFLRLAGGHKGKRVVWLVCYLVFAVICGVSGVRYLLALQCPLVLTSLVGIFRSADFAQLRREWSDRETGEKNGKNGKSGKTLWLTLGKSVSAKYLWYSLLGAAGSVAGYAVNVLYVSRRYVFQTYDATNFIAVYQGILMERIQNAIGSLIMLFGYIQDRGVLTLRGVITLVAFLLLAVFGYCSVQAGKECKGQRGFVTWFLYVSFLLNLFVFVFTTSTMVPRYYLTIYIFLLPVLCFYLEKEEHYFDRLAVCVLLILGLTLATGKTVLSYVTIDKNADRRKVAAALEEQGLKFGYATYWNGNILTELTNGQVEIANVGDGIYLDYFKWSSPMKYYADDYAEGQVFLLLSAEELEEAVAAGARTVQEGRVVYADNAYTVLVYDSAAKLRSLAAER
;
A
#
# COMPACT_ATOMS: atom_id res chain seq x y z
N MET A 1 35.23 -17.51 14.62
CA MET A 1 34.82 -16.94 13.31
C MET A 1 33.31 -17.16 13.05
N ARG A 2 32.76 -18.36 13.19
CA ARG A 2 31.31 -18.67 12.99
C ARG A 2 30.36 -17.80 13.84
N GLU A 3 30.67 -17.56 15.11
CA GLU A 3 29.83 -16.78 16.03
C GLU A 3 29.77 -15.28 15.65
N LYS A 4 30.89 -14.70 15.24
CA LYS A 4 30.94 -13.32 14.72
C LYS A 4 30.11 -13.19 13.44
N TRP A 5 30.24 -14.11 12.49
CA TRP A 5 29.44 -14.11 11.26
C TRP A 5 27.95 -14.19 11.55
N ARG A 6 27.51 -15.06 12.46
CA ARG A 6 26.11 -15.20 12.87
C ARG A 6 25.53 -13.90 13.46
N LYS A 7 26.35 -13.12 14.16
CA LYS A 7 25.98 -11.85 14.76
C LYS A 7 25.87 -10.73 13.73
N TYR A 8 26.78 -10.66 12.75
CA TYR A 8 26.87 -9.54 11.81
C TYR A 8 26.13 -9.76 10.49
N SER A 9 25.89 -11.01 10.07
CA SER A 9 25.21 -11.31 8.79
C SER A 9 23.83 -10.63 8.62
N PRO A 10 22.96 -10.46 9.64
CA PRO A 10 21.70 -9.72 9.47
C PRO A 10 21.92 -8.24 9.13
N TYR A 11 22.94 -7.62 9.70
CA TYR A 11 23.27 -6.22 9.41
C TYR A 11 23.87 -6.05 8.01
N VAL A 12 24.67 -7.01 7.56
CA VAL A 12 25.19 -7.03 6.18
C VAL A 12 24.03 -7.21 5.20
N LEU A 13 23.08 -8.10 5.51
CA LEU A 13 21.88 -8.29 4.69
C LEU A 13 21.05 -7.01 4.61
N LEU A 14 20.79 -6.36 5.74
CA LEU A 14 20.05 -5.09 5.78
C LEU A 14 20.78 -3.99 4.98
N GLY A 15 22.08 -3.83 5.18
CA GLY A 15 22.88 -2.87 4.42
C GLY A 15 22.90 -3.18 2.92
N GLY A 16 23.02 -4.46 2.55
CA GLY A 16 22.92 -4.92 1.16
C GLY A 16 21.54 -4.64 0.53
N SER A 17 20.44 -4.83 1.29
CA SER A 17 19.10 -4.46 0.84
C SER A 17 18.99 -2.95 0.59
N PHE A 18 19.45 -2.11 1.52
CA PHE A 18 19.48 -0.65 1.31
C PHE A 18 20.32 -0.23 0.10
N LEU A 19 21.50 -0.85 -0.08
CA LEU A 19 22.36 -0.56 -1.24
C LEU A 19 21.66 -0.96 -2.54
N LEU A 20 21.04 -2.13 -2.59
CA LEU A 20 20.25 -2.56 -3.75
C LEU A 20 19.16 -1.54 -4.09
N LEU A 21 18.38 -1.10 -3.08
CA LEU A 21 17.32 -0.14 -3.27
C LEU A 21 17.86 1.23 -3.72
N LEU A 22 18.98 1.68 -3.17
CA LEU A 22 19.65 2.91 -3.61
C LEU A 22 20.03 2.81 -5.10
N LEU A 23 20.69 1.72 -5.51
CA LEU A 23 21.10 1.53 -6.90
C LEU A 23 19.90 1.47 -7.86
N LEU A 24 18.83 0.77 -7.46
CA LEU A 24 17.60 0.71 -8.26
C LEU A 24 16.95 2.09 -8.41
N ASN A 25 16.85 2.88 -7.33
CA ASN A 25 16.29 4.23 -7.39
C ASN A 25 17.14 5.19 -8.22
N VAL A 26 18.47 5.14 -8.09
CA VAL A 26 19.35 6.05 -8.83
C VAL A 26 19.41 5.72 -10.32
N PHE A 27 19.42 4.42 -10.69
CA PHE A 27 19.71 4.04 -12.07
C PHE A 27 18.50 3.52 -12.85
N ARG A 28 17.40 3.15 -12.18
CA ARG A 28 16.29 2.43 -12.83
C ARG A 28 14.90 2.99 -12.54
N HIS A 29 14.77 4.07 -11.78
CA HIS A 29 13.47 4.61 -11.41
C HIS A 29 12.66 5.06 -12.64
N ASP A 30 13.25 5.87 -13.51
CA ASP A 30 12.59 6.48 -14.67
C ASP A 30 12.06 5.44 -15.67
N GLN A 31 12.71 4.26 -15.73
CA GLN A 31 12.28 3.16 -16.58
C GLN A 31 10.96 2.50 -16.12
N TRP A 32 10.58 2.71 -14.87
CA TRP A 32 9.43 2.06 -14.24
C TRP A 32 8.45 3.04 -13.60
N LEU A 33 8.65 4.33 -13.84
CA LEU A 33 7.74 5.36 -13.41
C LEU A 33 6.33 5.12 -13.99
N ASP A 34 5.30 5.27 -13.14
CA ASP A 34 3.90 5.23 -13.53
C ASP A 34 3.18 6.55 -13.19
N SER A 35 1.95 6.71 -13.67
CA SER A 35 1.18 7.95 -13.50
C SER A 35 0.79 8.24 -12.06
N ASP A 36 0.55 7.20 -11.24
CA ASP A 36 0.25 7.39 -9.81
C ASP A 36 1.48 7.95 -9.07
N MET A 37 2.67 7.45 -9.42
CA MET A 37 3.94 7.97 -8.89
C MET A 37 4.15 9.43 -9.30
N ALA A 38 3.99 9.73 -10.59
CA ALA A 38 4.18 11.07 -11.12
C ALA A 38 3.18 12.08 -10.52
N ALA A 39 1.93 11.68 -10.32
CA ALA A 39 0.92 12.50 -9.67
C ALA A 39 1.32 12.96 -8.26
N GLU A 40 2.02 12.11 -7.50
CA GLU A 40 2.53 12.46 -6.16
C GLU A 40 3.61 13.54 -6.22
N MET A 41 4.48 13.48 -7.22
CA MET A 41 5.50 14.52 -7.45
C MET A 41 4.84 15.84 -7.85
N MET A 42 3.89 15.81 -8.79
CA MET A 42 3.13 16.98 -9.22
C MET A 42 2.37 17.64 -8.05
N PHE A 43 1.71 16.84 -7.21
CA PHE A 43 1.02 17.32 -6.02
C PHE A 43 2.00 17.98 -5.03
N SER A 44 3.13 17.35 -4.77
CA SER A 44 4.14 17.86 -3.84
C SER A 44 4.79 19.16 -4.35
N ARG A 45 5.01 19.27 -5.66
CA ARG A 45 5.46 20.52 -6.30
C ARG A 45 4.44 21.63 -6.14
N LEU A 46 3.15 21.34 -6.40
CA LEU A 46 2.08 22.31 -6.25
C LEU A 46 2.00 22.84 -4.82
N LEU A 47 2.04 21.95 -3.82
CA LEU A 47 2.09 22.36 -2.41
C LEU A 47 3.29 23.26 -2.09
N ALA A 48 4.47 22.94 -2.65
CA ALA A 48 5.68 23.74 -2.46
C ALA A 48 5.55 25.14 -3.09
N GLN A 49 4.98 25.23 -4.29
CA GLN A 49 4.72 26.50 -5.00
C GLN A 49 3.72 27.39 -4.25
N GLU A 50 2.68 26.80 -3.68
CA GLU A 50 1.66 27.52 -2.90
C GLU A 50 2.08 27.83 -1.45
N GLY A 51 3.26 27.38 -1.02
CA GLY A 51 3.69 27.49 0.38
C GLY A 51 2.88 26.65 1.36
N ARG A 52 2.11 25.68 0.88
CA ARG A 52 1.27 24.78 1.68
C ARG A 52 2.03 23.52 2.09
N PHE A 53 1.50 22.82 3.09
CA PHE A 53 2.18 21.64 3.66
C PHE A 53 1.39 20.33 3.52
N PHE A 54 0.05 20.36 3.59
CA PHE A 54 -0.76 19.14 3.70
C PHE A 54 -1.70 18.93 2.51
N ALA A 55 -2.33 20.00 2.05
CA ALA A 55 -3.39 19.94 1.06
C ALA A 55 -3.62 21.29 0.41
N THR A 56 -4.17 21.28 -0.78
CA THR A 56 -4.59 22.46 -1.53
C THR A 56 -5.96 22.23 -2.15
N PRO A 57 -6.85 23.25 -2.22
CA PRO A 57 -8.09 23.16 -2.98
C PRO A 57 -7.86 23.13 -4.49
N ASP A 58 -6.65 23.48 -4.97
CA ASP A 58 -6.32 23.59 -6.39
C ASP A 58 -5.86 22.26 -7.02
N TRP A 59 -6.29 21.15 -6.41
CA TRP A 59 -5.99 19.78 -6.83
C TRP A 59 -7.25 18.91 -6.92
N TYR A 60 -7.38 18.14 -7.98
CA TYR A 60 -8.36 17.06 -8.07
C TYR A 60 -7.80 15.81 -7.38
N TYR A 61 -8.34 15.48 -6.23
CA TYR A 61 -7.91 14.29 -5.47
C TYR A 61 -8.47 13.02 -6.09
N SER A 62 -7.75 11.91 -5.89
CA SER A 62 -8.27 10.57 -6.11
C SER A 62 -9.30 10.19 -5.01
N THR A 63 -9.51 8.90 -4.75
CA THR A 63 -10.49 8.41 -3.76
C THR A 63 -10.12 8.69 -2.30
N GLU A 64 -8.88 9.06 -1.99
CA GLU A 64 -8.38 9.16 -0.61
C GLU A 64 -7.67 10.48 -0.32
N PHE A 65 -7.89 10.98 0.89
CA PHE A 65 -7.10 12.08 1.43
C PHE A 65 -5.87 11.52 2.17
N ARG A 66 -4.71 11.56 1.53
CA ARG A 66 -3.47 11.03 2.10
C ARG A 66 -2.81 12.06 3.01
N PHE A 67 -3.26 12.14 4.29
CA PHE A 67 -2.77 13.17 5.22
C PHE A 67 -1.29 13.01 5.55
N LEU A 68 -0.82 11.81 5.94
CA LEU A 68 0.60 11.48 6.14
C LEU A 68 1.09 10.66 4.96
N TYR A 69 1.86 11.29 4.09
CA TYR A 69 2.33 10.65 2.87
C TYR A 69 3.64 11.25 2.35
N THR A 70 4.09 10.84 1.17
CA THR A 70 5.36 11.25 0.55
C THR A 70 5.54 12.77 0.44
N HIS A 71 4.47 13.54 0.25
CA HIS A 71 4.51 15.00 0.14
C HIS A 71 5.09 15.70 1.38
N TRP A 72 5.08 15.06 2.56
CA TRP A 72 5.75 15.59 3.75
C TRP A 72 7.27 15.66 3.61
N ILE A 73 7.84 14.85 2.74
CA ILE A 73 9.27 14.83 2.42
C ILE A 73 9.51 15.57 1.12
N MET A 74 8.75 15.27 0.06
CA MET A 74 8.91 15.87 -1.26
C MET A 74 8.66 17.37 -1.27
N GLY A 75 7.60 17.86 -0.61
CA GLY A 75 7.24 19.27 -0.58
C GLY A 75 8.38 20.17 -0.07
N PRO A 76 8.97 19.92 1.10
CA PRO A 76 10.19 20.62 1.55
C PRO A 76 11.37 20.51 0.58
N LEU A 77 11.58 19.34 -0.04
CA LEU A 77 12.68 19.14 -0.99
C LEU A 77 12.49 19.96 -2.27
N PHE A 78 11.27 20.14 -2.76
CA PHE A 78 10.98 21.01 -3.91
C PHE A 78 11.29 22.50 -3.67
N ARG A 79 11.44 22.93 -2.42
CA ARG A 79 11.85 24.32 -2.10
C ARG A 79 13.35 24.55 -2.22
N ILE A 80 14.15 23.47 -2.26
CA ILE A 80 15.62 23.54 -2.27
C ILE A 80 16.27 22.79 -3.44
N LEU A 81 15.55 21.91 -4.11
CA LEU A 81 16.02 21.10 -5.22
C LEU A 81 15.10 21.25 -6.43
N ALA A 82 15.68 21.30 -7.63
CA ALA A 82 14.94 21.38 -8.89
C ALA A 82 14.80 20.03 -9.61
N ASN A 83 15.71 19.08 -9.36
CA ASN A 83 15.73 17.78 -10.03
C ASN A 83 14.77 16.80 -9.36
N TRP A 84 13.74 16.41 -10.08
CA TRP A 84 12.68 15.54 -9.57
C TRP A 84 13.17 14.12 -9.26
N HIS A 85 14.05 13.59 -10.10
CA HIS A 85 14.63 12.27 -9.86
C HIS A 85 15.41 12.22 -8.53
N VAL A 86 16.18 13.27 -8.22
CA VAL A 86 16.90 13.39 -6.93
C VAL A 86 15.93 13.50 -5.77
N ILE A 87 14.88 14.33 -5.89
CA ILE A 87 13.85 14.49 -4.86
C ILE A 87 13.20 13.15 -4.56
N ARG A 88 12.80 12.39 -5.59
CA ARG A 88 12.19 11.08 -5.42
C ARG A 88 13.15 10.08 -4.77
N THR A 89 14.39 10.01 -5.24
CA THR A 89 15.39 9.12 -4.66
C THR A 89 15.58 9.38 -3.16
N ILE A 90 15.76 10.63 -2.77
CA ILE A 90 15.88 11.01 -1.34
C ILE A 90 14.61 10.62 -0.57
N THR A 91 13.43 10.92 -1.12
CA THR A 91 12.15 10.57 -0.49
C THR A 91 12.01 9.09 -0.25
N ASN A 92 12.34 8.27 -1.25
CA ASN A 92 12.28 6.81 -1.15
C ASN A 92 13.24 6.29 -0.07
N LEU A 93 14.49 6.75 -0.05
CA LEU A 93 15.47 6.34 0.96
C LEU A 93 15.06 6.72 2.38
N VAL A 94 14.58 7.95 2.58
CA VAL A 94 14.04 8.39 3.89
C VAL A 94 12.87 7.52 4.30
N SER A 95 11.96 7.21 3.37
CA SER A 95 10.79 6.39 3.62
C SER A 95 11.16 4.96 4.02
N TYR A 96 12.20 4.35 3.43
CA TYR A 96 12.70 3.03 3.86
C TYR A 96 13.26 3.07 5.28
N VAL A 97 13.99 4.11 5.64
CA VAL A 97 14.49 4.29 7.02
C VAL A 97 13.33 4.42 8.00
N LEU A 98 12.31 5.21 7.67
CA LEU A 98 11.10 5.37 8.49
C LEU A 98 10.34 4.05 8.64
N MET A 99 10.24 3.25 7.56
CA MET A 99 9.59 1.94 7.61
C MET A 99 10.33 0.97 8.54
N VAL A 100 11.65 0.87 8.42
CA VAL A 100 12.48 0.02 9.31
C VAL A 100 12.38 0.49 10.76
N ALA A 101 12.38 1.81 10.99
CA ALA A 101 12.22 2.38 12.33
C ALA A 101 10.83 2.07 12.93
N ALA A 102 9.76 2.20 12.14
CA ALA A 102 8.39 1.85 12.55
C ALA A 102 8.25 0.35 12.84
N TYR A 103 8.85 -0.52 12.00
CA TYR A 103 8.90 -1.95 12.23
C TYR A 103 9.66 -2.30 13.52
N TYR A 104 10.84 -1.72 13.73
CA TYR A 104 11.60 -1.90 14.96
C TYR A 104 10.83 -1.42 16.20
N PHE A 105 10.17 -0.25 16.10
CA PHE A 105 9.28 0.25 17.14
C PHE A 105 8.15 -0.74 17.45
N PHE A 106 7.52 -1.31 16.44
CA PHE A 106 6.49 -2.33 16.58
C PHE A 106 7.04 -3.62 17.24
N MET A 107 8.23 -4.08 16.85
CA MET A 107 8.81 -5.33 17.30
C MET A 107 9.36 -5.28 18.75
N LYS A 108 9.71 -4.10 19.26
CA LYS A 108 10.35 -3.93 20.58
C LYS A 108 9.62 -4.57 21.76
N PRO A 109 8.26 -4.58 21.85
CA PRO A 109 7.55 -5.19 22.99
C PRO A 109 7.64 -6.72 23.06
N PHE A 110 8.08 -7.41 22.02
CA PHE A 110 8.00 -8.88 21.93
C PHE A 110 9.21 -9.63 22.46
N ASP A 111 10.26 -8.91 22.86
CA ASP A 111 11.52 -9.53 23.35
C ASP A 111 12.08 -10.59 22.39
N VAL A 112 12.11 -10.22 21.08
CA VAL A 112 12.72 -11.02 20.00
C VAL A 112 14.18 -10.65 19.86
N LYS A 113 15.07 -11.64 19.62
CA LYS A 113 16.50 -11.41 19.39
C LYS A 113 16.70 -10.35 18.30
N ARG A 114 17.54 -9.33 18.61
CA ARG A 114 17.75 -8.17 17.74
C ARG A 114 18.18 -8.56 16.32
N GLU A 115 19.01 -9.60 16.20
CA GLU A 115 19.50 -10.11 14.92
C GLU A 115 18.34 -10.60 14.02
N ARG A 116 17.29 -11.19 14.60
CA ARG A 116 16.11 -11.64 13.85
C ARG A 116 15.24 -10.46 13.41
N VAL A 117 15.10 -9.45 14.27
CA VAL A 117 14.39 -8.23 13.90
C VAL A 117 15.11 -7.53 12.75
N VAL A 118 16.44 -7.46 12.79
CA VAL A 118 17.24 -6.88 11.71
C VAL A 118 17.12 -7.70 10.41
N ALA A 119 17.20 -9.03 10.50
CA ALA A 119 17.03 -9.90 9.32
C ALA A 119 15.63 -9.76 8.69
N SER A 120 14.58 -9.74 9.50
CA SER A 120 13.21 -9.53 8.99
C SER A 120 12.99 -8.13 8.43
N SER A 121 13.66 -7.11 8.97
CA SER A 121 13.68 -5.77 8.37
C SER A 121 14.33 -5.76 6.98
N ALA A 122 15.38 -6.56 6.77
CA ALA A 122 15.97 -6.74 5.45
C ALA A 122 14.98 -7.41 4.48
N ILE A 123 14.25 -8.44 4.91
CA ILE A 123 13.21 -9.10 4.09
C ILE A 123 12.11 -8.12 3.72
N LEU A 124 11.70 -7.23 4.64
CA LEU A 124 10.70 -6.19 4.39
C LEU A 124 11.11 -5.23 3.25
N LEU A 125 12.42 -5.04 3.04
CA LEU A 125 12.99 -4.22 1.98
C LEU A 125 13.24 -4.96 0.67
N LEU A 126 13.12 -6.31 0.63
CA LEU A 126 13.42 -7.07 -0.59
C LEU A 126 12.28 -6.97 -1.62
N PRO A 127 12.57 -6.56 -2.86
CA PRO A 127 11.60 -6.53 -3.95
C PRO A 127 11.42 -7.92 -4.59
N PHE A 128 10.85 -8.88 -3.86
CA PHE A 128 10.70 -10.25 -4.34
C PHE A 128 9.51 -10.46 -5.28
N SER A 129 8.70 -9.45 -5.52
CA SER A 129 7.61 -9.46 -6.50
C SER A 129 7.44 -8.10 -7.17
N GLU A 130 6.75 -8.06 -8.31
CA GLU A 130 6.42 -6.79 -8.98
C GLU A 130 5.58 -5.89 -8.07
N THR A 131 4.64 -6.46 -7.30
CA THR A 131 3.84 -5.71 -6.32
C THR A 131 4.71 -5.05 -5.25
N MET A 132 5.69 -5.78 -4.69
CA MET A 132 6.63 -5.22 -3.73
C MET A 132 7.50 -4.12 -4.37
N MET A 133 8.00 -4.37 -5.57
CA MET A 133 8.84 -3.40 -6.29
C MET A 133 8.06 -2.10 -6.57
N THR A 134 6.88 -2.20 -7.17
CA THR A 134 6.09 -1.01 -7.56
C THR A 134 5.58 -0.24 -6.35
N HIS A 135 4.96 -0.93 -5.37
CA HIS A 135 4.22 -0.24 -4.31
C HIS A 135 5.01 0.01 -3.02
N MET A 136 6.11 -0.72 -2.79
CA MET A 136 6.94 -0.55 -1.58
C MET A 136 8.32 0.06 -1.88
N VAL A 137 8.86 -0.15 -3.11
CA VAL A 137 10.21 0.27 -3.44
C VAL A 137 10.22 1.50 -4.36
N MET A 138 9.61 1.43 -5.53
CA MET A 138 9.70 2.54 -6.51
C MET A 138 8.68 3.65 -6.25
N GLY A 139 7.41 3.28 -6.12
CA GLY A 139 6.31 4.22 -6.02
C GLY A 139 5.95 4.67 -4.62
N ASN A 140 6.35 3.92 -3.59
CA ASN A 140 5.98 4.19 -2.19
C ASN A 140 4.47 4.27 -1.92
N THR A 141 3.61 3.89 -2.86
CA THR A 141 2.16 4.07 -2.77
C THR A 141 1.54 3.33 -1.56
N TYR A 142 2.21 2.30 -1.04
CA TYR A 142 1.80 1.56 0.17
C TYR A 142 2.76 1.68 1.35
N LEU A 143 3.96 2.19 1.15
CA LEU A 143 4.99 2.21 2.19
C LEU A 143 4.58 3.05 3.39
N PHE A 144 3.97 4.23 3.17
CA PHE A 144 3.46 5.07 4.26
C PHE A 144 2.30 4.41 5.01
N HIS A 145 1.45 3.63 4.33
CA HIS A 145 0.42 2.83 5.00
C HIS A 145 1.04 1.80 5.94
N VAL A 146 2.12 1.16 5.54
CA VAL A 146 2.88 0.21 6.36
C VAL A 146 3.51 0.90 7.57
N ILE A 147 4.13 2.08 7.38
CA ILE A 147 4.70 2.89 8.46
C ILE A 147 3.62 3.23 9.51
N ILE A 148 2.47 3.71 9.07
CA ILE A 148 1.35 4.09 9.94
C ILE A 148 0.82 2.87 10.69
N VAL A 149 0.61 1.75 10.01
CA VAL A 149 0.09 0.52 10.61
C VAL A 149 1.05 0.00 11.71
N PHE A 150 2.35 -0.09 11.45
CA PHE A 150 3.31 -0.49 12.47
C PHE A 150 3.40 0.49 13.63
N THR A 151 3.34 1.78 13.36
CA THR A 151 3.40 2.82 14.40
C THR A 151 2.17 2.74 15.31
N VAL A 152 0.98 2.73 14.74
CA VAL A 152 -0.29 2.71 15.50
C VAL A 152 -0.44 1.40 16.27
N PHE A 153 -0.14 0.27 15.64
CA PHE A 153 -0.19 -1.02 16.33
C PHE A 153 0.89 -1.11 17.43
N GLY A 154 2.09 -0.59 17.18
CA GLY A 154 3.14 -0.52 18.21
C GLY A 154 2.76 0.33 19.42
N LEU A 155 2.03 1.44 19.23
CA LEU A 155 1.44 2.25 20.30
C LEU A 155 0.37 1.47 21.08
N PHE A 156 -0.55 0.84 20.35
CA PHE A 156 -1.59 -0.02 20.91
C PHE A 156 -1.01 -1.11 21.84
N LEU A 157 0.01 -1.84 21.38
CA LEU A 157 0.64 -2.91 22.17
C LEU A 157 1.28 -2.40 23.47
N ARG A 158 1.86 -1.19 23.45
CA ARG A 158 2.43 -0.56 24.65
C ARG A 158 1.36 -0.19 25.66
N LEU A 159 0.22 0.30 25.18
CA LEU A 159 -0.92 0.63 26.03
C LEU A 159 -1.54 -0.63 26.65
N ALA A 160 -1.81 -1.64 25.84
CA ALA A 160 -2.41 -2.90 26.28
C ALA A 160 -1.46 -3.71 27.18
N GLY A 161 -0.15 -3.68 26.92
CA GLY A 161 0.88 -4.38 27.69
C GLY A 161 1.23 -3.75 29.03
N GLY A 162 0.67 -2.58 29.37
CA GLY A 162 0.77 -2.01 30.72
C GLY A 162 2.10 -1.32 31.08
N HIS A 163 2.86 -0.84 30.10
CA HIS A 163 4.10 -0.08 30.33
C HIS A 163 3.82 1.23 31.11
N LYS A 164 4.18 1.30 32.38
CA LYS A 164 3.74 2.36 33.31
C LYS A 164 4.36 3.74 33.05
N GLY A 165 5.61 3.84 32.58
CA GLY A 165 6.38 5.09 32.61
C GLY A 165 5.97 6.19 31.62
N LYS A 166 5.26 5.86 30.51
CA LYS A 166 4.91 6.84 29.45
C LYS A 166 3.48 6.63 28.93
N ARG A 167 2.59 6.11 29.76
CA ARG A 167 1.25 5.68 29.33
C ARG A 167 0.42 6.82 28.73
N VAL A 168 0.48 8.00 29.34
CA VAL A 168 -0.27 9.17 28.83
C VAL A 168 0.26 9.59 27.46
N VAL A 169 1.57 9.64 27.27
CA VAL A 169 2.20 9.98 25.98
C VAL A 169 1.79 8.97 24.91
N TRP A 170 1.87 7.66 25.22
CA TRP A 170 1.44 6.62 24.28
C TRP A 170 -0.04 6.73 23.94
N LEU A 171 -0.90 7.07 24.91
CA LEU A 171 -2.32 7.25 24.69
C LEU A 171 -2.61 8.45 23.79
N VAL A 172 -2.00 9.59 24.06
CA VAL A 172 -2.16 10.81 23.24
C VAL A 172 -1.67 10.54 21.82
N CYS A 173 -0.47 9.97 21.64
CA CYS A 173 0.03 9.62 20.32
C CYS A 173 -0.90 8.64 19.59
N TYR A 174 -1.39 7.61 20.31
CA TYR A 174 -2.30 6.62 19.73
C TYR A 174 -3.61 7.25 19.23
N LEU A 175 -4.21 8.13 20.02
CA LEU A 175 -5.45 8.82 19.65
C LEU A 175 -5.23 9.80 18.48
N VAL A 176 -4.14 10.57 18.51
CA VAL A 176 -3.79 11.47 17.39
C VAL A 176 -3.63 10.67 16.10
N PHE A 177 -2.87 9.58 16.11
CA PHE A 177 -2.73 8.74 14.93
C PHE A 177 -4.05 8.05 14.52
N ALA A 178 -4.89 7.64 15.48
CA ALA A 178 -6.19 7.07 15.17
C ALA A 178 -7.10 8.09 14.44
N VAL A 179 -7.12 9.34 14.90
CA VAL A 179 -7.86 10.43 14.22
C VAL A 179 -7.28 10.67 12.83
N ILE A 180 -5.96 10.76 12.67
CA ILE A 180 -5.29 10.93 11.37
C ILE A 180 -5.64 9.79 10.41
N CYS A 181 -5.68 8.54 10.90
CA CYS A 181 -6.11 7.38 10.12
C CYS A 181 -7.54 7.57 9.59
N GLY A 182 -8.46 8.07 10.42
CA GLY A 182 -9.83 8.34 10.02
C GLY A 182 -9.95 9.50 9.02
N VAL A 183 -9.21 10.60 9.26
CA VAL A 183 -9.16 11.75 8.32
C VAL A 183 -8.68 11.31 6.93
N SER A 184 -7.82 10.30 6.86
CA SER A 184 -7.33 9.74 5.59
C SER A 184 -8.36 8.87 4.85
N GLY A 185 -9.52 8.57 5.46
CA GLY A 185 -10.59 7.77 4.87
C GLY A 185 -10.81 6.41 5.56
N VAL A 186 -11.52 5.50 4.88
CA VAL A 186 -11.95 4.21 5.46
C VAL A 186 -10.86 3.13 5.49
N ARG A 187 -9.78 3.30 4.76
CA ARG A 187 -8.74 2.26 4.58
C ARG A 187 -8.21 1.73 5.91
N TYR A 188 -7.85 2.60 6.84
CA TYR A 188 -7.29 2.19 8.13
C TYR A 188 -8.34 1.63 9.10
N LEU A 189 -9.61 1.96 8.91
CA LEU A 189 -10.69 1.28 9.63
C LEU A 189 -10.70 -0.20 9.26
N LEU A 190 -10.62 -0.52 7.96
CA LEU A 190 -10.63 -1.90 7.45
C LEU A 190 -9.30 -2.63 7.67
N ALA A 191 -8.16 -1.97 7.42
CA ALA A 191 -6.84 -2.62 7.49
C ALA A 191 -6.28 -2.75 8.91
N LEU A 192 -6.75 -1.93 9.89
CA LEU A 192 -6.18 -1.90 11.23
C LEU A 192 -7.23 -1.93 12.33
N GLN A 193 -8.17 -0.98 12.39
CA GLN A 193 -9.04 -0.81 13.54
C GLN A 193 -10.06 -1.95 13.69
N CYS A 194 -10.76 -2.31 12.63
CA CYS A 194 -11.69 -3.45 12.66
C CYS A 194 -10.99 -4.77 12.99
N PRO A 195 -9.84 -5.12 12.37
CA PRO A 195 -9.08 -6.29 12.79
C PRO A 195 -8.62 -6.25 14.25
N LEU A 196 -8.21 -5.09 14.80
CA LEU A 196 -7.84 -4.96 16.21
C LEU A 196 -9.03 -5.25 17.14
N VAL A 197 -10.20 -4.70 16.84
CA VAL A 197 -11.42 -4.95 17.61
C VAL A 197 -11.80 -6.42 17.54
N LEU A 198 -11.88 -7.00 16.34
CA LEU A 198 -12.26 -8.40 16.14
C LEU A 198 -11.27 -9.35 16.80
N THR A 199 -9.96 -9.09 16.68
CA THR A 199 -8.92 -9.89 17.35
C THR A 199 -9.04 -9.80 18.88
N SER A 200 -9.36 -8.63 19.41
CA SER A 200 -9.58 -8.44 20.85
C SER A 200 -10.79 -9.23 21.33
N LEU A 201 -11.87 -9.25 20.56
CA LEU A 201 -13.06 -10.10 20.83
C LEU A 201 -12.71 -11.58 20.82
N VAL A 202 -11.98 -12.06 19.81
CA VAL A 202 -11.47 -13.44 19.75
C VAL A 202 -10.63 -13.76 20.99
N GLY A 203 -9.78 -12.81 21.43
CA GLY A 203 -8.98 -12.95 22.64
C GLY A 203 -9.81 -13.13 23.92
N ILE A 204 -10.94 -12.41 24.03
CA ILE A 204 -11.89 -12.56 25.15
C ILE A 204 -12.57 -13.93 25.08
N PHE A 205 -13.14 -14.32 23.96
CA PHE A 205 -13.82 -15.62 23.81
C PHE A 205 -12.91 -16.82 24.06
N ARG A 206 -11.61 -16.68 23.86
CA ARG A 206 -10.61 -17.72 24.13
C ARG A 206 -10.03 -17.65 25.55
N SER A 207 -10.38 -16.64 26.35
CA SER A 207 -9.87 -16.51 27.70
C SER A 207 -10.46 -17.57 28.64
N ALA A 208 -9.67 -17.98 29.64
CA ALA A 208 -10.13 -18.91 30.67
C ALA A 208 -11.31 -18.31 31.46
N ASP A 209 -11.30 -16.99 31.66
CA ASP A 209 -12.36 -16.29 32.37
C ASP A 209 -13.71 -16.40 31.65
N PHE A 210 -13.71 -16.31 30.31
CA PHE A 210 -14.91 -16.46 29.50
C PHE A 210 -15.38 -17.93 29.46
N ALA A 211 -14.44 -18.88 29.40
CA ALA A 211 -14.77 -20.32 29.47
C ALA A 211 -15.44 -20.68 30.81
N GLN A 212 -14.99 -20.07 31.92
CA GLN A 212 -15.63 -20.22 33.22
C GLN A 212 -17.04 -19.61 33.22
N LEU A 213 -17.22 -18.40 32.71
CA LEU A 213 -18.52 -17.73 32.59
C LEU A 213 -19.53 -18.58 31.81
N ARG A 214 -19.08 -19.16 30.69
CA ARG A 214 -19.91 -20.03 29.84
C ARG A 214 -20.34 -21.29 30.58
N ARG A 215 -19.46 -21.92 31.38
CA ARG A 215 -19.80 -23.09 32.21
C ARG A 215 -20.85 -22.73 33.25
N GLU A 216 -20.64 -21.64 34.01
CA GLU A 216 -21.59 -21.20 35.01
C GLU A 216 -22.97 -20.84 34.44
N TRP A 217 -23.02 -20.37 33.19
CA TRP A 217 -24.28 -20.07 32.50
C TRP A 217 -24.98 -21.37 32.05
N SER A 218 -24.23 -22.33 31.48
CA SER A 218 -24.74 -23.64 31.12
C SER A 218 -25.30 -24.40 32.33
N ASP A 219 -24.58 -24.38 33.46
CA ASP A 219 -25.01 -25.02 34.72
C ASP A 219 -26.31 -24.41 35.29
N ARG A 220 -26.54 -23.12 35.05
CA ARG A 220 -27.81 -22.44 35.41
C ARG A 220 -28.99 -22.86 34.51
N GLU A 221 -28.77 -23.04 33.23
CA GLU A 221 -29.81 -23.48 32.29
C GLU A 221 -30.19 -24.95 32.51
N THR A 222 -29.23 -25.79 32.91
CA THR A 222 -29.45 -27.22 33.17
C THR A 222 -29.97 -27.50 34.60
N GLY A 223 -30.05 -26.48 35.46
CA GLY A 223 -30.58 -26.62 36.82
C GLY A 223 -29.65 -27.37 37.77
N GLU A 224 -28.44 -27.72 37.36
CA GLU A 224 -27.43 -28.34 38.20
C GLU A 224 -26.84 -27.34 39.20
N LYS A 225 -27.34 -27.40 40.44
CA LYS A 225 -26.76 -26.63 41.56
C LYS A 225 -25.44 -27.27 42.00
N ASN A 226 -24.37 -27.06 41.29
CA ASN A 226 -23.03 -27.44 41.74
C ASN A 226 -22.38 -26.30 42.54
N GLY A 227 -22.25 -26.52 43.83
CA GLY A 227 -21.22 -25.97 44.75
C GLY A 227 -21.39 -24.55 45.27
N LYS A 228 -21.33 -24.41 46.57
CA LYS A 228 -21.38 -23.18 47.40
C LYS A 228 -20.29 -22.12 47.15
N ASN A 229 -19.44 -22.23 46.12
CA ASN A 229 -18.31 -21.32 45.85
C ASN A 229 -18.33 -20.65 44.47
N GLY A 230 -19.43 -20.68 43.72
CA GLY A 230 -19.53 -19.94 42.44
C GLY A 230 -19.50 -18.43 42.70
N LYS A 231 -18.49 -17.74 42.17
CA LYS A 231 -18.49 -16.27 42.11
C LYS A 231 -19.76 -15.83 41.41
N SER A 232 -20.50 -14.88 42.01
CA SER A 232 -21.70 -14.32 41.34
C SER A 232 -21.33 -13.87 39.92
N GLY A 233 -22.18 -14.11 38.94
CA GLY A 233 -21.96 -13.71 37.54
C GLY A 233 -21.53 -12.24 37.42
N LYS A 234 -22.03 -11.37 38.32
CA LYS A 234 -21.63 -9.96 38.42
C LYS A 234 -20.13 -9.78 38.78
N THR A 235 -19.61 -10.64 39.66
CA THR A 235 -18.19 -10.65 40.05
C THR A 235 -17.32 -11.14 38.89
N LEU A 236 -17.81 -12.10 38.12
CA LEU A 236 -17.09 -12.65 36.98
C LEU A 236 -17.02 -11.66 35.79
N TRP A 237 -18.08 -10.93 35.51
CA TRP A 237 -18.08 -9.81 34.55
C TRP A 237 -17.11 -8.70 34.97
N LEU A 238 -17.03 -8.38 36.25
CA LEU A 238 -16.06 -7.42 36.78
C LEU A 238 -14.62 -7.93 36.68
N THR A 239 -14.40 -9.24 36.81
CA THR A 239 -13.09 -9.88 36.64
C THR A 239 -12.67 -9.87 35.17
N LEU A 240 -13.59 -10.21 34.23
CA LEU A 240 -13.38 -10.09 32.80
C LEU A 240 -12.99 -8.64 32.42
N GLY A 241 -13.69 -7.64 32.94
CA GLY A 241 -13.41 -6.23 32.68
C GLY A 241 -12.02 -5.76 33.15
N LYS A 242 -11.40 -6.47 34.10
CA LYS A 242 -10.04 -6.23 34.61
C LYS A 242 -8.99 -7.12 33.92
N SER A 243 -9.39 -8.09 33.11
CA SER A 243 -8.50 -9.02 32.44
C SER A 243 -7.59 -8.30 31.42
N VAL A 244 -6.50 -8.96 31.06
CA VAL A 244 -5.60 -8.46 30.00
C VAL A 244 -6.35 -8.36 28.68
N SER A 245 -7.20 -9.34 28.37
CA SER A 245 -8.02 -9.37 27.14
C SER A 245 -8.99 -8.17 27.07
N ALA A 246 -9.59 -7.76 28.17
CA ALA A 246 -10.45 -6.58 28.23
C ALA A 246 -9.69 -5.27 27.94
N LYS A 247 -8.42 -5.16 28.38
CA LYS A 247 -7.59 -3.99 28.03
C LYS A 247 -7.34 -3.89 26.53
N TYR A 248 -7.09 -5.02 25.85
CA TYR A 248 -6.96 -5.05 24.39
C TYR A 248 -8.22 -4.54 23.71
N LEU A 249 -9.40 -5.05 24.15
CA LEU A 249 -10.68 -4.60 23.61
C LEU A 249 -10.91 -3.11 23.87
N TRP A 250 -10.64 -2.64 25.08
CA TRP A 250 -10.87 -1.24 25.43
C TRP A 250 -10.02 -0.28 24.58
N TYR A 251 -8.73 -0.56 24.41
CA TYR A 251 -7.88 0.29 23.56
C TYR A 251 -8.19 0.14 22.07
N SER A 252 -8.62 -1.04 21.59
CA SER A 252 -9.04 -1.18 20.20
C SER A 252 -10.33 -0.41 19.91
N LEU A 253 -11.31 -0.43 20.81
CA LEU A 253 -12.53 0.38 20.71
C LEU A 253 -12.23 1.88 20.76
N LEU A 254 -11.30 2.29 21.62
CA LEU A 254 -10.89 3.68 21.72
C LEU A 254 -10.20 4.16 20.44
N GLY A 255 -9.33 3.33 19.85
CA GLY A 255 -8.73 3.61 18.53
C GLY A 255 -9.75 3.65 17.40
N ALA A 256 -10.69 2.71 17.38
CA ALA A 256 -11.78 2.71 16.43
C ALA A 256 -12.65 3.97 16.54
N ALA A 257 -13.01 4.37 17.78
CA ALA A 257 -13.74 5.62 18.02
C ALA A 257 -12.97 6.86 17.54
N GLY A 258 -11.64 6.92 17.82
CA GLY A 258 -10.79 7.98 17.30
C GLY A 258 -10.76 8.02 15.76
N SER A 259 -10.68 6.85 15.11
CA SER A 259 -10.70 6.78 13.64
C SER A 259 -12.09 7.13 13.06
N VAL A 260 -13.18 6.74 13.72
CA VAL A 260 -14.54 7.16 13.32
C VAL A 260 -14.70 8.67 13.47
N ALA A 261 -14.21 9.27 14.55
CA ALA A 261 -14.20 10.72 14.72
C ALA A 261 -13.39 11.43 13.61
N GLY A 262 -12.20 10.89 13.29
CA GLY A 262 -11.41 11.38 12.14
C GLY A 262 -12.14 11.25 10.82
N TYR A 263 -12.84 10.14 10.58
CA TYR A 263 -13.65 9.94 9.38
C TYR A 263 -14.84 10.91 9.32
N ALA A 264 -15.46 11.21 10.45
CA ALA A 264 -16.47 12.28 10.50
C ALA A 264 -15.89 13.64 10.08
N VAL A 265 -14.66 13.98 10.51
CA VAL A 265 -13.95 15.17 10.01
C VAL A 265 -13.70 15.09 8.50
N ASN A 266 -13.32 13.92 7.98
CA ASN A 266 -13.15 13.73 6.54
C ASN A 266 -14.46 14.05 5.80
N VAL A 267 -15.59 13.45 6.18
CA VAL A 267 -16.88 13.63 5.50
C VAL A 267 -17.44 15.04 5.67
N LEU A 268 -17.35 15.61 6.88
CA LEU A 268 -17.99 16.90 7.20
C LEU A 268 -17.17 18.12 6.75
N TYR A 269 -15.86 18.00 6.69
CA TYR A 269 -14.96 19.11 6.39
C TYR A 269 -14.09 18.87 5.16
N VAL A 270 -13.32 17.77 5.11
CA VAL A 270 -12.35 17.51 4.03
C VAL A 270 -13.06 17.34 2.69
N SER A 271 -14.09 16.48 2.63
CA SER A 271 -14.84 16.22 1.40
C SER A 271 -15.68 17.40 0.90
N ARG A 272 -15.91 18.41 1.77
CA ARG A 272 -16.59 19.65 1.35
C ARG A 272 -15.64 20.73 0.85
N ARG A 273 -14.37 20.67 1.27
CA ARG A 273 -13.36 21.67 0.92
C ARG A 273 -12.52 21.29 -0.27
N TYR A 274 -12.34 20.00 -0.50
CA TYR A 274 -11.49 19.45 -1.56
C TYR A 274 -12.33 18.62 -2.52
N VAL A 275 -11.98 18.63 -3.80
CA VAL A 275 -12.69 17.88 -4.84
C VAL A 275 -12.09 16.49 -4.95
N PHE A 276 -12.89 15.47 -4.64
CA PHE A 276 -12.52 14.09 -4.77
C PHE A 276 -13.24 13.46 -5.96
N GLN A 277 -12.54 12.62 -6.69
CA GLN A 277 -13.16 11.71 -7.65
C GLN A 277 -13.52 10.42 -6.92
N THR A 278 -14.80 10.08 -6.93
CA THR A 278 -15.30 8.87 -6.29
C THR A 278 -15.63 7.85 -7.37
N TYR A 279 -15.19 6.61 -7.15
CA TYR A 279 -15.72 5.46 -7.90
C TYR A 279 -17.11 5.09 -7.37
N ASP A 280 -17.78 4.17 -8.07
CA ASP A 280 -19.04 3.62 -7.61
C ASP A 280 -18.94 3.10 -6.18
N ALA A 281 -20.02 3.22 -5.45
CA ALA A 281 -20.11 2.74 -4.08
C ALA A 281 -19.80 1.24 -4.02
N THR A 282 -19.03 0.82 -3.00
CA THR A 282 -18.80 -0.60 -2.74
C THR A 282 -20.08 -1.23 -2.22
N ASN A 283 -20.71 -2.09 -3.01
CA ASN A 283 -21.95 -2.77 -2.71
C ASN A 283 -21.73 -4.27 -2.49
N PHE A 284 -22.60 -4.93 -1.72
CA PHE A 284 -22.60 -6.38 -1.66
C PHE A 284 -23.03 -6.97 -2.99
N ILE A 285 -22.35 -8.04 -3.43
CA ILE A 285 -22.73 -8.77 -4.64
C ILE A 285 -23.87 -9.75 -4.35
N ALA A 286 -24.69 -10.03 -5.38
CA ALA A 286 -25.67 -11.10 -5.32
C ALA A 286 -24.99 -12.45 -5.53
N VAL A 287 -24.89 -13.24 -4.46
CA VAL A 287 -24.14 -14.53 -4.45
C VAL A 287 -24.65 -15.54 -5.50
N TYR A 288 -25.91 -15.46 -5.87
CA TYR A 288 -26.55 -16.34 -6.87
C TYR A 288 -26.21 -16.01 -8.34
N GLN A 289 -25.50 -14.90 -8.60
CA GLN A 289 -25.19 -14.46 -9.98
C GLN A 289 -23.93 -15.14 -10.58
N GLY A 290 -23.38 -16.16 -9.96
CA GLY A 290 -22.18 -16.86 -10.46
C GLY A 290 -20.84 -16.13 -10.30
N ILE A 291 -20.86 -14.86 -9.93
CA ILE A 291 -19.67 -13.99 -9.77
C ILE A 291 -18.79 -14.42 -8.59
N LEU A 292 -19.35 -15.14 -7.62
CA LEU A 292 -18.63 -15.53 -6.40
C LEU A 292 -17.36 -16.33 -6.69
N MET A 293 -17.42 -17.28 -7.64
CA MET A 293 -16.25 -18.10 -7.99
C MET A 293 -15.13 -17.26 -8.61
N GLU A 294 -15.47 -16.34 -9.47
CA GLU A 294 -14.52 -15.38 -10.06
C GLU A 294 -13.85 -14.54 -8.95
N ARG A 295 -14.62 -14.03 -8.00
CA ARG A 295 -14.10 -13.27 -6.85
C ARG A 295 -13.13 -14.08 -5.98
N ILE A 296 -13.45 -15.35 -5.71
CA ILE A 296 -12.58 -16.26 -4.99
C ILE A 296 -11.28 -16.50 -5.78
N GLN A 297 -11.37 -16.75 -7.08
CA GLN A 297 -10.21 -16.95 -7.96
C GLN A 297 -9.32 -15.70 -7.99
N ASN A 298 -9.91 -14.52 -8.12
CA ASN A 298 -9.19 -13.24 -8.09
C ASN A 298 -8.49 -13.01 -6.74
N ALA A 299 -9.13 -13.36 -5.62
CA ALA A 299 -8.53 -13.23 -4.30
C ALA A 299 -7.34 -14.18 -4.13
N ILE A 300 -7.47 -15.45 -4.50
CA ILE A 300 -6.39 -16.44 -4.43
C ILE A 300 -5.26 -16.06 -5.41
N GLY A 301 -5.60 -15.73 -6.66
CA GLY A 301 -4.65 -15.30 -7.69
C GLY A 301 -3.82 -14.08 -7.23
N SER A 302 -4.48 -13.06 -6.67
CA SER A 302 -3.82 -11.87 -6.14
C SER A 302 -2.86 -12.19 -4.98
N LEU A 303 -3.22 -13.15 -4.10
CA LEU A 303 -2.32 -13.60 -3.05
C LEU A 303 -1.07 -14.28 -3.61
N ILE A 304 -1.22 -15.15 -4.59
CA ILE A 304 -0.09 -15.86 -5.22
C ILE A 304 0.80 -14.86 -5.99
N MET A 305 0.19 -13.90 -6.69
CA MET A 305 0.90 -12.81 -7.39
C MET A 305 1.71 -11.93 -6.44
N LEU A 306 1.22 -11.67 -5.23
CA LEU A 306 2.00 -10.94 -4.20
C LEU A 306 3.35 -11.62 -3.92
N PHE A 307 3.40 -12.95 -3.95
CA PHE A 307 4.63 -13.73 -3.74
C PHE A 307 5.47 -13.94 -5.01
N GLY A 308 5.11 -13.29 -6.13
CA GLY A 308 5.92 -13.26 -7.35
C GLY A 308 5.49 -14.23 -8.44
N TYR A 309 4.27 -14.78 -8.37
CA TYR A 309 3.67 -15.51 -9.48
C TYR A 309 3.42 -14.57 -10.67
N ILE A 310 3.76 -15.01 -11.88
CA ILE A 310 3.49 -14.30 -13.13
C ILE A 310 2.58 -15.19 -13.98
N GLN A 311 1.46 -14.63 -14.39
CA GLN A 311 0.50 -15.31 -15.28
C GLN A 311 1.08 -15.47 -16.70
N ASP A 312 0.50 -16.36 -17.50
CA ASP A 312 0.76 -16.55 -18.93
C ASP A 312 2.21 -16.87 -19.29
N ARG A 313 2.89 -17.62 -18.41
CA ARG A 313 4.25 -18.14 -18.64
C ARG A 313 4.23 -19.65 -18.79
N GLY A 314 4.90 -20.16 -19.82
CA GLY A 314 5.06 -21.61 -20.01
C GLY A 314 5.74 -22.26 -18.80
N VAL A 315 5.12 -23.27 -18.20
CA VAL A 315 5.59 -23.91 -16.95
C VAL A 315 7.01 -24.48 -17.09
N LEU A 316 7.35 -24.98 -18.28
CA LEU A 316 8.68 -25.56 -18.56
C LEU A 316 9.73 -24.54 -18.97
N THR A 317 9.39 -23.25 -19.01
CA THR A 317 10.39 -22.18 -19.23
C THR A 317 11.09 -21.86 -17.91
N LEU A 318 12.34 -21.37 -17.99
CA LEU A 318 13.08 -20.92 -16.78
C LEU A 318 12.27 -19.90 -15.96
N ARG A 319 11.58 -18.97 -16.65
CA ARG A 319 10.71 -17.98 -15.99
C ARG A 319 9.48 -18.61 -15.35
N GLY A 320 8.90 -19.63 -15.96
CA GLY A 320 7.78 -20.40 -15.40
C GLY A 320 8.18 -21.18 -14.15
N VAL A 321 9.30 -21.92 -14.21
CA VAL A 321 9.84 -22.67 -13.07
C VAL A 321 10.14 -21.75 -11.90
N ILE A 322 10.80 -20.60 -12.13
CA ILE A 322 11.08 -19.62 -11.07
C ILE A 322 9.77 -19.03 -10.51
N THR A 323 8.72 -18.93 -11.31
CA THR A 323 7.41 -18.47 -10.84
C THR A 323 6.81 -19.41 -9.77
N LEU A 324 7.12 -20.72 -9.82
CA LEU A 324 6.70 -21.68 -8.80
C LEU A 324 7.28 -21.40 -7.40
N VAL A 325 8.34 -20.59 -7.31
CA VAL A 325 8.90 -20.12 -6.03
C VAL A 325 7.86 -19.34 -5.21
N ALA A 326 6.88 -18.72 -5.85
CA ALA A 326 5.78 -18.06 -5.16
C ALA A 326 5.00 -19.02 -4.24
N PHE A 327 4.73 -20.22 -4.71
CA PHE A 327 4.06 -21.26 -3.92
C PHE A 327 4.93 -21.77 -2.77
N LEU A 328 6.25 -21.90 -3.00
CA LEU A 328 7.19 -22.25 -1.94
C LEU A 328 7.18 -21.21 -0.82
N LEU A 329 7.29 -19.93 -1.16
CA LEU A 329 7.25 -18.83 -0.19
C LEU A 329 5.92 -18.81 0.57
N LEU A 330 4.81 -18.93 -0.14
CA LEU A 330 3.48 -18.97 0.46
C LEU A 330 3.34 -20.15 1.43
N ALA A 331 3.80 -21.34 1.05
CA ALA A 331 3.77 -22.54 1.90
C ALA A 331 4.64 -22.36 3.15
N VAL A 332 5.84 -21.82 3.03
CA VAL A 332 6.76 -21.60 4.16
C VAL A 332 6.19 -20.55 5.13
N PHE A 333 5.71 -19.42 4.64
CA PHE A 333 5.06 -18.41 5.49
C PHE A 333 3.77 -18.94 6.13
N GLY A 334 2.97 -19.71 5.39
CA GLY A 334 1.77 -20.39 5.89
C GLY A 334 2.11 -21.37 7.01
N TYR A 335 3.11 -22.22 6.82
CA TYR A 335 3.59 -23.15 7.84
C TYR A 335 4.02 -22.43 9.12
N CYS A 336 4.87 -21.42 9.01
CA CYS A 336 5.31 -20.60 10.15
C CYS A 336 4.15 -19.97 10.90
N SER A 337 3.16 -19.46 10.14
CA SER A 337 1.96 -18.85 10.72
C SER A 337 1.13 -19.86 11.49
N VAL A 338 0.89 -21.06 10.95
CA VAL A 338 0.14 -22.13 11.62
C VAL A 338 0.84 -22.57 12.91
N GLN A 339 2.16 -22.76 12.88
CA GLN A 339 2.91 -23.16 14.07
C GLN A 339 2.91 -22.06 15.14
N ALA A 340 3.11 -20.79 14.73
CA ALA A 340 3.00 -19.66 15.64
C ALA A 340 1.59 -19.54 16.25
N GLY A 341 0.54 -19.81 15.48
CA GLY A 341 -0.85 -19.77 15.95
C GLY A 341 -1.17 -20.81 17.03
N LYS A 342 -0.55 -21.98 16.94
CA LYS A 342 -0.70 -23.04 17.95
C LYS A 342 0.02 -22.70 19.27
N GLU A 343 1.14 -22.01 19.20
CA GLU A 343 2.12 -21.97 20.25
C GLU A 343 2.28 -20.58 20.90
N CYS A 344 2.07 -19.49 20.14
CA CYS A 344 2.26 -18.15 20.67
C CYS A 344 1.12 -17.74 21.59
N LYS A 345 1.48 -17.18 22.76
CA LYS A 345 0.56 -16.62 23.76
C LYS A 345 0.84 -15.14 24.00
N GLY A 346 -0.02 -14.49 24.75
CA GLY A 346 0.13 -13.06 25.11
C GLY A 346 0.17 -12.15 23.88
N GLN A 347 1.07 -11.19 23.86
CA GLN A 347 1.19 -10.23 22.75
C GLN A 347 1.57 -10.89 21.41
N ARG A 348 2.45 -11.89 21.44
CA ARG A 348 2.83 -12.62 20.23
C ARG A 348 1.62 -13.38 19.63
N GLY A 349 0.84 -14.05 20.50
CA GLY A 349 -0.41 -14.70 20.09
C GLY A 349 -1.43 -13.69 19.55
N PHE A 350 -1.55 -12.53 20.16
CA PHE A 350 -2.44 -11.47 19.67
C PHE A 350 -2.10 -11.03 18.25
N VAL A 351 -0.81 -10.79 17.93
CA VAL A 351 -0.39 -10.43 16.56
C VAL A 351 -0.62 -11.56 15.57
N THR A 352 -0.41 -12.81 15.98
CA THR A 352 -0.69 -13.96 15.11
C THR A 352 -2.18 -14.08 14.79
N TRP A 353 -3.05 -13.87 15.78
CA TRP A 353 -4.50 -13.85 15.56
C TRP A 353 -4.96 -12.63 14.76
N PHE A 354 -4.32 -11.47 14.95
CA PHE A 354 -4.57 -10.30 14.14
C PHE A 354 -4.28 -10.56 12.65
N LEU A 355 -3.20 -11.27 12.33
CA LEU A 355 -2.90 -11.69 10.96
C LEU A 355 -4.05 -12.51 10.36
N TYR A 356 -4.57 -13.51 11.10
CA TYR A 356 -5.67 -14.35 10.60
C TYR A 356 -6.97 -13.57 10.43
N VAL A 357 -7.32 -12.77 11.42
CA VAL A 357 -8.55 -11.94 11.37
C VAL A 357 -8.46 -10.93 10.23
N SER A 358 -7.32 -10.27 10.04
CA SER A 358 -7.10 -9.34 8.93
C SER A 358 -7.22 -10.04 7.58
N PHE A 359 -6.68 -11.24 7.44
CA PHE A 359 -6.78 -12.02 6.22
C PHE A 359 -8.23 -12.41 5.92
N LEU A 360 -8.94 -12.95 6.90
CA LEU A 360 -10.36 -13.34 6.75
C LEU A 360 -11.26 -12.13 6.46
N LEU A 361 -11.04 -11.00 7.14
CA LEU A 361 -11.80 -9.78 6.87
C LEU A 361 -11.55 -9.25 5.47
N ASN A 362 -10.30 -9.31 5.01
CA ASN A 362 -9.93 -8.90 3.66
C ASN A 362 -10.60 -9.78 2.61
N LEU A 363 -10.55 -11.11 2.79
CA LEU A 363 -11.26 -12.05 1.93
C LEU A 363 -12.77 -11.77 1.93
N PHE A 364 -13.37 -11.54 3.10
CA PHE A 364 -14.79 -11.23 3.20
C PHE A 364 -15.14 -9.99 2.37
N VAL A 365 -14.41 -8.90 2.54
CA VAL A 365 -14.68 -7.65 1.81
C VAL A 365 -14.59 -7.86 0.30
N PHE A 366 -13.49 -8.44 -0.21
CA PHE A 366 -13.26 -8.52 -1.65
C PHE A 366 -13.98 -9.67 -2.35
N VAL A 367 -14.38 -10.70 -1.63
CA VAL A 367 -15.17 -11.81 -2.19
C VAL A 367 -16.65 -11.46 -2.25
N PHE A 368 -17.17 -10.75 -1.23
CA PHE A 368 -18.61 -10.48 -1.11
C PHE A 368 -19.05 -9.07 -1.53
N THR A 369 -18.13 -8.25 -2.05
CA THR A 369 -18.48 -6.91 -2.52
C THR A 369 -18.05 -6.67 -3.97
N THR A 370 -18.52 -5.57 -4.56
CA THR A 370 -18.15 -5.14 -5.92
C THR A 370 -16.68 -4.73 -6.05
N SER A 371 -15.98 -4.47 -4.94
CA SER A 371 -14.54 -4.13 -4.95
C SER A 371 -13.70 -5.29 -5.47
N THR A 372 -12.84 -5.02 -6.47
CA THR A 372 -11.98 -6.05 -7.06
C THR A 372 -10.69 -6.20 -6.26
N MET A 373 -10.34 -7.46 -5.91
CA MET A 373 -9.09 -7.76 -5.26
C MET A 373 -7.90 -7.60 -6.20
N VAL A 374 -6.88 -6.90 -5.74
CA VAL A 374 -5.59 -6.78 -6.43
C VAL A 374 -4.43 -7.06 -5.45
N PRO A 375 -3.26 -7.53 -5.91
CA PRO A 375 -2.18 -8.00 -5.04
C PRO A 375 -1.74 -6.99 -3.97
N ARG A 376 -1.76 -5.69 -4.28
CA ARG A 376 -1.34 -4.62 -3.36
C ARG A 376 -2.19 -4.52 -2.09
N TYR A 377 -3.46 -4.97 -2.11
CA TYR A 377 -4.31 -4.93 -0.92
C TYR A 377 -3.89 -5.93 0.16
N TYR A 378 -3.15 -6.98 -0.20
CA TYR A 378 -2.54 -7.89 0.75
C TYR A 378 -1.28 -7.35 1.43
N LEU A 379 -0.70 -6.23 0.97
CA LEU A 379 0.56 -5.70 1.53
C LEU A 379 0.44 -5.40 3.04
N THR A 380 -0.67 -4.81 3.48
CA THR A 380 -0.92 -4.49 4.89
C THR A 380 -1.11 -5.74 5.77
N ILE A 381 -1.32 -6.91 5.17
CA ILE A 381 -1.43 -8.20 5.86
C ILE A 381 -0.09 -8.93 5.80
N TYR A 382 0.56 -8.95 4.63
CA TYR A 382 1.87 -9.57 4.41
C TYR A 382 2.92 -9.10 5.44
N ILE A 383 2.95 -7.81 5.76
CA ILE A 383 3.92 -7.25 6.72
C ILE A 383 3.88 -7.95 8.08
N PHE A 384 2.73 -8.52 8.50
CA PHE A 384 2.58 -9.25 9.75
C PHE A 384 3.08 -10.70 9.69
N LEU A 385 3.34 -11.24 8.50
CA LEU A 385 4.01 -12.53 8.35
C LEU A 385 5.46 -12.48 8.88
N LEU A 386 6.11 -11.31 8.80
CA LEU A 386 7.50 -11.15 9.25
C LEU A 386 7.65 -11.23 10.78
N PRO A 387 6.87 -10.50 11.62
CA PRO A 387 6.89 -10.71 13.06
C PRO A 387 6.48 -12.14 13.43
N VAL A 388 5.48 -12.73 12.78
CA VAL A 388 5.06 -14.11 13.04
C VAL A 388 6.17 -15.12 12.70
N LEU A 389 6.89 -14.93 11.60
CA LEU A 389 8.12 -15.66 11.29
C LEU A 389 9.17 -15.53 12.41
N CYS A 390 9.40 -14.31 12.91
CA CYS A 390 10.32 -14.10 14.02
C CYS A 390 9.88 -14.86 15.28
N PHE A 391 8.58 -14.86 15.60
CA PHE A 391 8.05 -15.59 16.75
C PHE A 391 8.25 -17.10 16.62
N TYR A 392 8.00 -17.66 15.43
CA TYR A 392 8.27 -19.07 15.14
C TYR A 392 9.75 -19.41 15.31
N LEU A 393 10.64 -18.57 14.78
CA LEU A 393 12.09 -18.82 14.83
C LEU A 393 12.69 -18.64 16.25
N GLU A 394 12.00 -17.97 17.20
CA GLU A 394 12.47 -17.84 18.61
C GLU A 394 12.43 -19.17 19.39
N LYS A 395 11.65 -20.16 18.93
CA LYS A 395 11.50 -21.40 19.66
C LYS A 395 12.69 -22.35 19.47
N GLU A 396 13.14 -22.96 20.54
CA GLU A 396 14.34 -23.84 20.55
C GLU A 396 14.02 -25.31 20.22
N GLU A 397 12.77 -25.74 20.38
CA GLU A 397 12.35 -27.13 20.34
C GLU A 397 12.40 -27.77 18.94
N HIS A 398 12.45 -27.00 17.84
CA HIS A 398 12.38 -27.51 16.45
C HIS A 398 13.58 -27.06 15.60
N TYR A 399 14.79 -27.45 16.00
CA TYR A 399 16.02 -26.98 15.33
C TYR A 399 16.06 -27.31 13.82
N PHE A 400 15.75 -28.54 13.44
CA PHE A 400 15.80 -28.98 12.04
C PHE A 400 14.72 -28.27 11.20
N ASP A 401 13.49 -28.14 11.71
CA ASP A 401 12.40 -27.47 11.01
C ASP A 401 12.75 -25.98 10.78
N ARG A 402 13.33 -25.33 11.78
CA ARG A 402 13.78 -23.92 11.65
C ARG A 402 14.90 -23.77 10.65
N LEU A 403 15.84 -24.70 10.62
CA LEU A 403 16.92 -24.71 9.63
C LEU A 403 16.34 -24.87 8.22
N ALA A 404 15.43 -25.83 8.02
CA ALA A 404 14.75 -26.04 6.74
C ALA A 404 13.99 -24.76 6.31
N VAL A 405 13.19 -24.17 7.21
CA VAL A 405 12.49 -22.91 6.95
C VAL A 405 13.45 -21.80 6.54
N CYS A 406 14.55 -21.60 7.26
CA CYS A 406 15.54 -20.57 6.92
C CYS A 406 16.18 -20.84 5.54
N VAL A 407 16.54 -22.08 5.22
CA VAL A 407 17.12 -22.44 3.92
C VAL A 407 16.12 -22.20 2.79
N LEU A 408 14.87 -22.65 2.95
CA LEU A 408 13.82 -22.45 1.95
C LEU A 408 13.46 -20.98 1.75
N LEU A 409 13.42 -20.20 2.84
CA LEU A 409 13.19 -18.74 2.73
C LEU A 409 14.35 -18.04 2.02
N ILE A 410 15.60 -18.34 2.38
CA ILE A 410 16.77 -17.74 1.73
C ILE A 410 16.76 -18.07 0.25
N LEU A 411 16.59 -19.36 -0.10
CA LEU A 411 16.51 -19.80 -1.49
C LEU A 411 15.37 -19.12 -2.23
N GLY A 412 14.14 -19.18 -1.69
CA GLY A 412 12.94 -18.63 -2.30
C GLY A 412 13.04 -17.10 -2.49
N LEU A 413 13.44 -16.37 -1.45
CA LEU A 413 13.58 -14.91 -1.52
C LEU A 413 14.71 -14.48 -2.46
N THR A 414 15.84 -15.21 -2.48
CA THR A 414 16.94 -14.91 -3.41
C THR A 414 16.51 -15.10 -4.86
N LEU A 415 15.84 -16.21 -5.18
CA LEU A 415 15.35 -16.47 -6.54
C LEU A 415 14.24 -15.48 -6.95
N ALA A 416 13.27 -15.20 -6.07
CA ALA A 416 12.20 -14.29 -6.35
C ALA A 416 12.70 -12.83 -6.52
N THR A 417 13.59 -12.38 -5.62
CA THR A 417 14.21 -11.04 -5.71
C THR A 417 15.09 -10.95 -6.95
N GLY A 418 15.94 -11.96 -7.20
CA GLY A 418 16.81 -11.98 -8.38
C GLY A 418 16.01 -11.89 -9.69
N LYS A 419 14.93 -12.67 -9.81
CA LYS A 419 14.00 -12.59 -10.96
C LYS A 419 13.42 -11.18 -11.12
N THR A 420 12.90 -10.59 -10.04
CA THR A 420 12.24 -9.29 -10.07
C THR A 420 13.25 -8.20 -10.42
N VAL A 421 14.41 -8.18 -9.76
CA VAL A 421 15.50 -7.22 -10.06
C VAL A 421 15.98 -7.36 -11.49
N LEU A 422 16.17 -8.59 -11.98
CA LEU A 422 16.59 -8.82 -13.38
C LEU A 422 15.57 -8.24 -14.36
N SER A 423 14.27 -8.45 -14.14
CA SER A 423 13.23 -7.85 -14.97
C SER A 423 13.30 -6.31 -14.94
N TYR A 424 13.52 -5.72 -13.78
CA TYR A 424 13.64 -4.26 -13.62
C TYR A 424 14.90 -3.68 -14.26
N VAL A 425 15.98 -4.44 -14.30
CA VAL A 425 17.24 -3.99 -14.92
C VAL A 425 17.22 -4.18 -16.46
N THR A 426 16.50 -5.17 -16.97
CA THR A 426 16.49 -5.50 -18.39
C THR A 426 15.34 -4.87 -19.16
N ILE A 427 14.20 -4.59 -18.52
CA ILE A 427 13.02 -4.02 -19.16
C ILE A 427 12.98 -2.51 -18.89
N ASP A 428 12.65 -1.75 -19.90
CA ASP A 428 12.43 -0.31 -19.84
C ASP A 428 11.02 -0.01 -20.37
N LYS A 429 10.08 0.19 -19.45
CA LYS A 429 8.68 0.48 -19.80
C LYS A 429 8.46 1.89 -20.34
N ASN A 430 9.39 2.79 -20.11
CA ASN A 430 9.27 4.20 -20.47
C ASN A 430 10.25 4.65 -21.56
N ALA A 431 10.89 3.70 -22.28
CA ALA A 431 11.82 4.02 -23.35
C ALA A 431 11.20 4.95 -24.40
N ASP A 432 10.01 4.61 -24.88
CA ASP A 432 9.31 5.39 -25.90
C ASP A 432 8.75 6.71 -25.33
N ARG A 433 8.26 6.72 -24.09
CA ARG A 433 7.85 7.96 -23.40
C ARG A 433 9.00 8.95 -23.25
N ARG A 434 10.25 8.49 -23.02
CA ARG A 434 11.41 9.39 -22.99
C ARG A 434 11.74 9.98 -24.34
N LYS A 435 11.53 9.25 -25.44
CA LYS A 435 11.66 9.81 -26.79
C LYS A 435 10.61 10.90 -27.03
N VAL A 436 9.36 10.66 -26.62
CA VAL A 436 8.30 11.67 -26.67
C VAL A 436 8.68 12.89 -25.82
N ALA A 437 9.13 12.70 -24.58
CA ALA A 437 9.57 13.80 -23.70
C ALA A 437 10.64 14.66 -24.36
N ALA A 438 11.68 14.03 -24.93
CA ALA A 438 12.74 14.74 -25.65
C ALA A 438 12.21 15.50 -26.89
N ALA A 439 11.31 14.90 -27.66
CA ALA A 439 10.68 15.57 -28.81
C ALA A 439 9.82 16.79 -28.40
N LEU A 440 9.08 16.69 -27.30
CA LEU A 440 8.28 17.80 -26.77
C LEU A 440 9.19 18.97 -26.32
N GLU A 441 10.30 18.67 -25.62
CA GLU A 441 11.28 19.66 -25.19
C GLU A 441 11.97 20.32 -26.41
N GLU A 442 12.40 19.53 -27.40
CA GLU A 442 13.03 20.03 -28.63
C GLU A 442 12.10 20.96 -29.44
N GLN A 443 10.81 20.65 -29.49
CA GLN A 443 9.79 21.48 -30.15
C GLN A 443 9.32 22.67 -29.28
N GLY A 444 9.79 22.78 -28.03
CA GLY A 444 9.38 23.86 -27.11
C GLY A 444 7.92 23.78 -26.66
N LEU A 445 7.31 22.61 -26.75
CA LEU A 445 5.90 22.38 -26.36
C LEU A 445 5.80 22.22 -24.85
N LYS A 446 5.05 23.12 -24.21
CA LYS A 446 4.97 23.20 -22.74
C LYS A 446 3.68 22.66 -22.15
N PHE A 447 2.59 22.64 -22.92
CA PHE A 447 1.30 22.18 -22.44
C PHE A 447 0.57 21.34 -23.48
N GLY A 448 -0.11 20.29 -23.01
CA GLY A 448 -0.89 19.41 -23.88
C GLY A 448 -1.90 18.55 -23.18
N TYR A 449 -2.43 17.61 -23.92
CA TYR A 449 -3.46 16.69 -23.48
C TYR A 449 -3.02 15.24 -23.76
N ALA A 450 -3.30 14.36 -22.83
CA ALA A 450 -3.09 12.91 -22.99
C ALA A 450 -3.99 12.14 -22.02
N THR A 451 -4.13 10.84 -22.24
CA THR A 451 -4.75 9.99 -21.23
C THR A 451 -3.92 9.92 -19.94
N TYR A 452 -4.57 9.66 -18.81
CA TYR A 452 -3.95 9.65 -17.48
C TYR A 452 -2.67 8.81 -17.42
N TRP A 453 -2.69 7.62 -18.03
CA TRP A 453 -1.56 6.68 -17.97
C TRP A 453 -0.36 7.09 -18.82
N ASN A 454 -0.53 8.05 -19.70
CA ASN A 454 0.53 8.60 -20.55
C ASN A 454 0.99 9.99 -20.10
N GLY A 455 0.05 10.84 -19.64
CA GLY A 455 0.29 12.26 -19.39
C GLY A 455 1.21 12.54 -18.21
N ASN A 456 0.83 12.11 -17.01
CA ASN A 456 1.56 12.46 -15.77
C ASN A 456 3.03 12.00 -15.79
N ILE A 457 3.32 10.85 -16.42
CA ILE A 457 4.68 10.32 -16.55
C ILE A 457 5.59 11.30 -17.30
N LEU A 458 5.10 11.90 -18.40
CA LEU A 458 5.86 12.87 -19.19
C LEU A 458 6.15 14.14 -18.39
N THR A 459 5.19 14.59 -17.58
CA THR A 459 5.42 15.73 -16.69
C THR A 459 6.58 15.47 -15.72
N GLU A 460 6.70 14.27 -15.15
CA GLU A 460 7.84 13.94 -14.30
C GLU A 460 9.13 13.77 -15.09
N LEU A 461 9.12 13.06 -16.22
CA LEU A 461 10.29 12.83 -17.07
C LEU A 461 10.93 14.14 -17.60
N THR A 462 10.12 15.19 -17.76
CA THR A 462 10.59 16.53 -18.19
C THR A 462 10.85 17.47 -16.99
N ASN A 463 10.96 16.96 -15.76
CA ASN A 463 11.10 17.79 -14.55
C ASN A 463 10.01 18.87 -14.43
N GLY A 464 8.79 18.60 -14.93
CA GLY A 464 7.66 19.51 -14.94
C GLY A 464 7.80 20.68 -15.91
N GLN A 465 8.64 20.60 -16.93
CA GLN A 465 8.73 21.58 -18.01
C GLN A 465 7.56 21.42 -18.99
N VAL A 466 7.07 20.18 -19.16
CA VAL A 466 5.87 19.86 -19.93
C VAL A 466 4.75 19.51 -18.95
N GLU A 467 3.65 20.24 -19.01
CA GLU A 467 2.47 20.03 -18.19
C GLU A 467 1.34 19.44 -19.05
N ILE A 468 0.59 18.49 -18.51
CA ILE A 468 -0.39 17.74 -19.29
C ILE A 468 -1.71 17.66 -18.53
N ALA A 469 -2.80 18.11 -19.20
CA ALA A 469 -4.16 17.87 -18.74
C ALA A 469 -4.61 16.45 -19.14
N ASN A 470 -5.13 15.70 -18.18
CA ASN A 470 -5.60 14.35 -18.45
C ASN A 470 -6.97 14.37 -19.12
N VAL A 471 -7.11 13.59 -20.21
CA VAL A 471 -8.37 13.36 -20.93
C VAL A 471 -8.73 11.88 -20.94
N GLY A 472 -9.99 11.58 -21.18
CA GLY A 472 -10.49 10.21 -21.27
C GLY A 472 -10.03 9.50 -22.54
N ASP A 473 -10.04 10.23 -23.64
CA ASP A 473 -9.65 9.74 -24.97
C ASP A 473 -9.25 10.90 -25.90
N GLY A 474 -8.80 10.57 -27.11
CA GLY A 474 -8.42 11.53 -28.16
C GLY A 474 -9.56 11.98 -29.05
N ILE A 475 -10.78 11.49 -28.88
CA ILE A 475 -11.96 11.73 -29.74
C ILE A 475 -12.84 12.83 -29.13
N TYR A 476 -13.32 12.60 -27.92
CA TYR A 476 -14.22 13.49 -27.18
C TYR A 476 -13.49 14.51 -26.33
N LEU A 477 -12.24 14.22 -25.93
CA LEU A 477 -11.40 15.05 -25.05
C LEU A 477 -12.07 15.40 -23.71
N ASP A 478 -12.92 14.50 -23.21
CA ASP A 478 -13.54 14.66 -21.90
C ASP A 478 -12.46 14.73 -20.81
N TYR A 479 -12.50 15.73 -19.98
CA TYR A 479 -11.51 15.92 -18.93
C TYR A 479 -11.56 14.79 -17.89
N PHE A 480 -10.45 14.09 -17.73
CA PHE A 480 -10.25 13.10 -16.67
C PHE A 480 -9.61 13.77 -15.44
N LYS A 481 -10.45 14.41 -14.63
CA LYS A 481 -10.07 15.22 -13.47
C LYS A 481 -9.65 14.33 -12.29
N TRP A 482 -8.51 13.66 -12.41
CA TRP A 482 -7.99 12.67 -11.46
C TRP A 482 -6.52 12.94 -11.15
N SER A 483 -6.19 13.10 -9.84
CA SER A 483 -4.81 13.30 -9.36
C SER A 483 -4.02 14.30 -10.21
N SER A 484 -4.57 15.49 -10.39
CA SER A 484 -4.02 16.54 -11.26
C SER A 484 -4.36 17.95 -10.79
N PRO A 485 -3.54 18.99 -11.12
CA PRO A 485 -3.84 20.37 -10.80
C PRO A 485 -5.12 20.88 -11.48
N MET A 486 -5.97 21.60 -10.73
CA MET A 486 -7.21 22.16 -11.28
C MET A 486 -6.97 23.16 -12.40
N LYS A 487 -5.89 23.95 -12.29
CA LYS A 487 -5.52 24.97 -13.28
C LYS A 487 -5.36 24.42 -14.70
N TYR A 488 -4.98 23.14 -14.88
CA TYR A 488 -4.81 22.53 -16.19
C TYR A 488 -6.10 22.44 -17.01
N TYR A 489 -7.25 22.56 -16.37
CA TYR A 489 -8.57 22.47 -16.97
C TYR A 489 -9.27 23.82 -17.12
N ALA A 490 -8.58 24.92 -16.79
CA ALA A 490 -9.08 26.26 -17.02
C ALA A 490 -8.92 26.66 -18.50
N ASP A 491 -9.89 27.37 -19.04
CA ASP A 491 -9.92 27.72 -20.46
C ASP A 491 -8.80 28.66 -20.90
N ASP A 492 -8.29 29.45 -19.97
CA ASP A 492 -7.25 30.46 -20.16
C ASP A 492 -5.85 29.99 -19.71
N TYR A 493 -5.72 28.74 -19.24
CA TYR A 493 -4.44 28.26 -18.71
C TYR A 493 -3.38 28.07 -19.80
N ALA A 494 -3.77 27.49 -20.93
CA ALA A 494 -2.86 27.18 -22.03
C ALA A 494 -2.75 28.36 -22.99
N GLU A 495 -1.61 29.03 -23.00
CA GLU A 495 -1.29 30.08 -23.97
C GLU A 495 -0.52 29.51 -25.17
N GLY A 496 -0.96 29.83 -26.39
CA GLY A 496 -0.31 29.44 -27.64
C GLY A 496 -0.55 27.96 -28.03
N GLN A 497 0.46 27.38 -28.66
CA GLN A 497 0.36 26.02 -29.19
C GLN A 497 0.21 24.98 -28.08
N VAL A 498 -0.69 24.01 -28.32
CA VAL A 498 -0.89 22.85 -27.45
C VAL A 498 -0.72 21.57 -28.25
N PHE A 499 -0.47 20.46 -27.55
CA PHE A 499 -0.39 19.16 -28.21
C PHE A 499 -1.42 18.17 -27.65
N LEU A 500 -1.72 17.16 -28.47
CA LEU A 500 -2.44 15.94 -28.09
C LEU A 500 -1.48 14.77 -28.30
N LEU A 501 -1.23 14.03 -27.22
CA LEU A 501 -0.46 12.78 -27.28
C LEU A 501 -1.41 11.59 -27.31
N LEU A 502 -1.22 10.73 -28.28
CA LEU A 502 -1.96 9.48 -28.44
C LEU A 502 -0.97 8.32 -28.48
N SER A 503 -1.27 7.23 -27.78
CA SER A 503 -0.63 5.93 -28.02
C SER A 503 -1.06 5.37 -29.39
N ALA A 504 -0.37 4.34 -29.89
CA ALA A 504 -0.73 3.70 -31.16
C ALA A 504 -2.18 3.18 -31.14
N GLU A 505 -2.62 2.58 -30.03
CA GLU A 505 -3.99 2.08 -29.85
C GLU A 505 -5.01 3.22 -29.85
N GLU A 506 -4.76 4.29 -29.10
CA GLU A 506 -5.63 5.47 -29.03
C GLU A 506 -5.72 6.20 -30.38
N LEU A 507 -4.61 6.22 -31.15
CA LEU A 507 -4.58 6.78 -32.49
C LEU A 507 -5.43 5.94 -33.45
N GLU A 508 -5.29 4.62 -33.40
CA GLU A 508 -6.06 3.69 -34.26
C GLU A 508 -7.56 3.83 -33.99
N GLU A 509 -7.96 3.89 -32.71
CA GLU A 509 -9.36 4.13 -32.32
C GLU A 509 -9.88 5.48 -32.83
N ALA A 510 -9.10 6.54 -32.69
CA ALA A 510 -9.50 7.88 -33.12
C ALA A 510 -9.59 7.98 -34.67
N VAL A 511 -8.68 7.33 -35.40
CA VAL A 511 -8.73 7.24 -36.88
C VAL A 511 -9.97 6.45 -37.32
N ALA A 512 -10.24 5.31 -36.69
CA ALA A 512 -11.41 4.48 -37.00
C ALA A 512 -12.74 5.21 -36.75
N ALA A 513 -12.76 6.06 -35.72
CA ALA A 513 -13.90 6.93 -35.41
C ALA A 513 -14.01 8.16 -36.33
N GLY A 514 -13.05 8.39 -37.24
CA GLY A 514 -13.01 9.59 -38.08
C GLY A 514 -12.82 10.89 -37.29
N ALA A 515 -12.12 10.86 -36.18
CA ALA A 515 -11.97 11.97 -35.27
C ALA A 515 -11.27 13.17 -35.94
N ARG A 516 -11.92 14.35 -35.91
CA ARG A 516 -11.37 15.60 -36.46
C ARG A 516 -10.10 16.02 -35.74
N THR A 517 -9.96 15.65 -34.48
CA THR A 517 -8.74 15.88 -33.68
C THR A 517 -7.51 15.27 -34.36
N VAL A 518 -7.62 14.09 -34.95
CA VAL A 518 -6.51 13.46 -35.70
C VAL A 518 -6.36 14.04 -37.09
N GLN A 519 -7.47 14.33 -37.78
CA GLN A 519 -7.45 14.79 -39.19
C GLN A 519 -6.86 16.21 -39.33
N GLU A 520 -7.14 17.10 -38.40
CA GLU A 520 -6.72 18.51 -38.45
C GLU A 520 -5.46 18.81 -37.61
N GLY A 521 -4.93 17.84 -36.84
CA GLY A 521 -3.72 17.98 -36.07
C GLY A 521 -2.45 17.88 -36.92
N ARG A 522 -1.48 18.76 -36.66
CA ARG A 522 -0.17 18.68 -37.30
C ARG A 522 0.74 17.71 -36.57
N VAL A 523 1.11 16.60 -37.19
CA VAL A 523 2.05 15.63 -36.62
C VAL A 523 3.44 16.27 -36.45
N VAL A 524 3.99 16.24 -35.25
CA VAL A 524 5.36 16.70 -34.94
C VAL A 524 6.27 15.57 -34.46
N TYR A 525 5.68 14.49 -33.99
CA TYR A 525 6.39 13.27 -33.62
C TYR A 525 5.49 12.06 -33.91
N ALA A 526 6.04 11.00 -34.44
CA ALA A 526 5.37 9.71 -34.56
C ALA A 526 6.40 8.58 -34.55
N ASP A 527 6.13 7.55 -33.78
CA ASP A 527 6.82 6.26 -33.82
C ASP A 527 5.79 5.12 -33.69
N ASN A 528 6.27 3.89 -33.48
CA ASN A 528 5.38 2.73 -33.35
C ASN A 528 4.53 2.72 -32.07
N ALA A 529 4.86 3.57 -31.08
CA ALA A 529 4.20 3.58 -29.77
C ALA A 529 3.34 4.83 -29.57
N TYR A 530 3.77 6.00 -30.09
CA TYR A 530 3.15 7.28 -29.80
C TYR A 530 3.13 8.22 -31.00
N THR A 531 2.09 9.07 -31.05
CA THR A 531 1.97 10.18 -31.98
C THR A 531 1.65 11.46 -31.22
N VAL A 532 2.34 12.56 -31.54
CA VAL A 532 2.12 13.90 -31.01
C VAL A 532 1.55 14.78 -32.11
N LEU A 533 0.35 15.28 -31.89
CA LEU A 533 -0.38 16.20 -32.76
C LEU A 533 -0.37 17.60 -32.13
N VAL A 534 -0.07 18.64 -32.90
CA VAL A 534 0.00 20.03 -32.44
C VAL A 534 -1.10 20.86 -33.06
N TYR A 535 -1.64 21.79 -32.26
CA TYR A 535 -2.70 22.74 -32.61
C TYR A 535 -2.29 24.15 -32.18
N ASP A 536 -2.80 25.16 -32.88
CA ASP A 536 -2.46 26.56 -32.62
C ASP A 536 -2.93 27.05 -31.25
N SER A 537 -3.99 26.45 -30.69
CA SER A 537 -4.50 26.76 -29.36
C SER A 537 -5.34 25.62 -28.77
N ALA A 538 -5.51 25.66 -27.46
CA ALA A 538 -6.42 24.75 -26.73
C ALA A 538 -7.88 24.91 -27.20
N ALA A 539 -8.31 26.14 -27.55
CA ALA A 539 -9.64 26.40 -28.09
C ALA A 539 -9.85 25.71 -29.45
N LYS A 540 -8.83 25.77 -30.35
CA LYS A 540 -8.88 25.06 -31.63
C LYS A 540 -9.01 23.56 -31.40
N LEU A 541 -8.15 22.96 -30.59
CA LEU A 541 -8.23 21.53 -30.29
C LEU A 541 -9.61 21.12 -29.77
N ARG A 542 -10.14 21.86 -28.78
CA ARG A 542 -11.47 21.59 -28.21
C ARG A 542 -12.60 21.71 -29.23
N SER A 543 -12.51 22.66 -30.19
CA SER A 543 -13.51 22.80 -31.25
C SER A 543 -13.54 21.61 -32.23
N LEU A 544 -12.52 20.75 -32.20
CA LEU A 544 -12.42 19.54 -33.03
C LEU A 544 -12.92 18.28 -32.31
N ALA A 545 -13.11 18.35 -30.98
CA ALA A 545 -13.66 17.24 -30.21
C ALA A 545 -15.06 16.86 -30.70
N ALA A 546 -15.34 15.58 -30.77
CA ALA A 546 -16.67 15.07 -31.12
C ALA A 546 -17.66 15.39 -29.98
N GLU A 547 -18.91 15.63 -30.32
CA GLU A 547 -20.01 15.65 -29.34
C GLU A 547 -20.43 14.21 -29.03
N ARG A 548 -20.72 13.90 -27.75
CA ARG A 548 -21.25 12.61 -27.33
C ARG A 548 -22.73 12.44 -27.64
#